data_7f18ad2063bac77f55f9515b02e3e74b
#
_entry.id   7f18ad2063bac77f55f9515b02e3e74b
#
_cell.length_a   1.000
_cell.length_b   1.000
_cell.length_c   1.000
_cell.angle_alpha   90.00
_cell.angle_beta   90.00
_cell.angle_gamma   90.00
#
_symmetry.space_group_name_H-M   'P 1'
#
loop_
_entity.id
_entity.type
_entity.pdbx_description
1 polymer ?
#
loop_
_entity_poly.entity_id
_entity_poly.type
_entity_poly.pdbx_seq_one_letter_code
_entity_poly.pdbx_strand_id
1 'polypeptide(L)'
;ANQFLGSKNVKDLAFLTELQDFIEKRHAEMPEGSYTTKLFKGGAAKMCKKVGEETIEAIVEAMNGTNDQFIYECSDMIYHLIVLLTSKGIRIEDLARELKARHKG
;
A
#
# COMPACT_ATOMS: atom_id res chain seq x y z
N ALA A 1 -7.25 -25.82 -10.87
CA ALA A 1 -7.47 -25.44 -9.49
C ALA A 1 -7.44 -23.93 -9.35
N ASN A 2 -8.27 -23.42 -8.47
CA ASN A 2 -8.29 -22.02 -8.21
C ASN A 2 -7.05 -21.64 -7.39
N GLN A 3 -6.21 -20.79 -7.97
CA GLN A 3 -4.99 -20.33 -7.31
C GLN A 3 -5.22 -19.09 -6.46
N PHE A 4 -6.41 -18.53 -6.52
CA PHE A 4 -6.72 -17.30 -5.80
C PHE A 4 -7.30 -17.63 -4.43
N LEU A 5 -6.85 -16.87 -3.42
CA LEU A 5 -7.23 -17.10 -2.04
C LEU A 5 -8.59 -16.54 -1.68
N GLY A 6 -9.23 -15.83 -2.58
CA GLY A 6 -10.54 -15.25 -2.31
C GLY A 6 -11.33 -15.03 -3.58
N SER A 7 -12.55 -14.57 -3.41
CA SER A 7 -13.41 -14.23 -4.51
C SER A 7 -13.09 -12.83 -5.03
N LYS A 8 -13.46 -12.57 -6.27
CA LYS A 8 -13.37 -11.23 -6.85
C LYS A 8 -14.50 -10.39 -6.29
N ASN A 9 -14.20 -9.62 -5.27
CA ASN A 9 -15.18 -8.77 -4.62
C ASN A 9 -14.69 -7.32 -4.63
N VAL A 10 -15.35 -6.48 -5.43
CA VAL A 10 -14.96 -5.07 -5.54
C VAL A 10 -15.12 -4.32 -4.23
N LYS A 11 -15.98 -4.81 -3.32
CA LYS A 11 -16.14 -4.18 -2.01
C LYS A 11 -14.88 -4.32 -1.18
N ASP A 12 -14.17 -5.45 -1.31
CA ASP A 12 -12.90 -5.62 -0.63
C ASP A 12 -11.88 -4.62 -1.16
N LEU A 13 -11.86 -4.41 -2.47
CA LEU A 13 -10.92 -3.48 -3.08
C LEU A 13 -11.22 -2.03 -2.67
N ALA A 14 -12.47 -1.71 -2.44
CA ALA A 14 -12.87 -0.36 -1.99
C ALA A 14 -12.24 -0.01 -0.65
N PHE A 15 -11.82 -0.99 0.14
CA PHE A 15 -11.13 -0.71 1.40
C PHE A 15 -9.85 0.08 1.21
N LEU A 16 -9.18 -0.06 0.07
CA LEU A 16 -7.96 0.72 -0.19
C LEU A 16 -8.23 2.22 -0.18
N THR A 17 -9.38 2.64 -0.71
CA THR A 17 -9.81 4.03 -0.65
C THR A 17 -10.04 4.46 0.80
N GLU A 18 -10.74 3.63 1.58
CA GLU A 18 -11.01 3.92 2.99
C GLU A 18 -9.71 3.97 3.80
N LEU A 19 -8.80 3.08 3.51
CA LEU A 19 -7.50 3.06 4.18
C LEU A 19 -6.74 4.36 3.91
N GLN A 20 -6.73 4.83 2.67
CA GLN A 20 -6.05 6.08 2.38
C GLN A 20 -6.74 7.27 3.05
N ASP A 21 -8.07 7.28 3.11
CA ASP A 21 -8.80 8.32 3.84
C ASP A 21 -8.31 8.37 5.29
N PHE A 22 -8.16 7.20 5.92
CA PHE A 22 -7.66 7.10 7.29
C PHE A 22 -6.22 7.61 7.41
N ILE A 23 -5.37 7.25 6.45
CA ILE A 23 -3.97 7.66 6.44
C ILE A 23 -3.86 9.18 6.23
N GLU A 24 -4.72 9.77 5.39
CA GLU A 24 -4.78 11.22 5.21
C GLU A 24 -5.14 11.91 6.53
N LYS A 25 -6.07 11.34 7.27
CA LYS A 25 -6.46 11.87 8.58
C LYS A 25 -5.27 11.83 9.54
N ARG A 26 -4.53 10.71 9.56
CA ARG A 26 -3.31 10.60 10.37
C ARG A 26 -2.26 11.62 9.97
N HIS A 27 -2.15 11.90 8.67
CA HIS A 27 -1.21 12.90 8.17
C HIS A 27 -1.58 14.30 8.66
N ALA A 28 -2.86 14.62 8.70
CA ALA A 28 -3.34 15.91 9.15
C ALA A 28 -3.21 16.06 10.67
N GLU A 29 -3.51 15.02 11.43
CA GLU A 29 -3.56 15.08 12.89
C GLU A 29 -2.23 14.74 13.56
N MET A 30 -1.42 13.90 12.94
CA MET A 30 -0.11 13.47 13.44
C MET A 30 -0.16 13.03 14.90
N PRO A 31 -1.05 12.08 15.28
CA PRO A 31 -1.17 11.66 16.67
C PRO A 31 0.09 10.97 17.16
N GLU A 32 0.44 11.22 18.42
CA GLU A 32 1.60 10.59 19.04
C GLU A 32 1.39 9.09 19.18
N GLY A 33 2.46 8.32 19.06
CA GLY A 33 2.42 6.87 19.21
C GLY A 33 1.96 6.13 17.97
N SER A 34 1.52 6.83 16.94
CA SER A 34 1.10 6.21 15.68
C SER A 34 2.33 5.88 14.83
N TYR A 35 2.37 4.66 14.30
CA TYR A 35 3.42 4.26 13.38
C TYR A 35 3.39 5.13 12.11
N THR A 36 2.20 5.41 11.60
CA THR A 36 2.02 6.25 10.42
C THR A 36 2.59 7.65 10.65
N THR A 37 2.36 8.21 11.84
CA THR A 37 2.94 9.51 12.22
C THR A 37 4.46 9.45 12.16
N LYS A 38 5.07 8.37 12.65
CA LYS A 38 6.54 8.21 12.61
C LYS A 38 7.05 8.19 11.19
N LEU A 39 6.33 7.55 10.28
CA LEU A 39 6.70 7.52 8.87
C LEU A 39 6.68 8.93 8.27
N PHE A 40 5.60 9.67 8.50
CA PHE A 40 5.50 11.04 7.98
C PHE A 40 6.59 11.94 8.56
N LYS A 41 6.84 11.84 9.87
CA LYS A 41 7.89 12.63 10.51
C LYS A 41 9.29 12.30 10.01
N GLY A 42 9.50 11.07 9.57
CA GLY A 42 10.78 10.64 9.02
C GLY A 42 11.08 11.22 7.65
N GLY A 43 10.07 11.75 6.97
CA GLY A 43 10.24 12.41 5.68
C GLY A 43 10.29 11.45 4.50
N ALA A 44 10.45 12.05 3.31
CA ALA A 44 10.40 11.30 2.05
C ALA A 44 11.42 10.18 1.99
N ALA A 45 12.63 10.43 2.47
CA ALA A 45 13.69 9.41 2.41
C ALA A 45 13.31 8.16 3.20
N LYS A 46 12.74 8.35 4.40
CA LYS A 46 12.31 7.21 5.23
C LYS A 46 11.15 6.46 4.58
N MET A 47 10.17 7.18 4.06
CA MET A 47 9.02 6.57 3.42
C MET A 47 9.44 5.79 2.17
N CYS A 48 10.33 6.35 1.35
CA CYS A 48 10.84 5.66 0.18
C CYS A 48 11.63 4.42 0.56
N LYS A 49 12.45 4.51 1.61
CA LYS A 49 13.22 3.37 2.10
C LYS A 49 12.31 2.23 2.52
N LYS A 50 11.22 2.56 3.22
CA LYS A 50 10.26 1.54 3.66
C LYS A 50 9.58 0.87 2.49
N VAL A 51 9.17 1.63 1.47
CA VAL A 51 8.58 1.04 0.27
C VAL A 51 9.56 0.07 -0.38
N GLY A 52 10.83 0.46 -0.49
CA GLY A 52 11.85 -0.42 -1.06
C GLY A 52 12.06 -1.69 -0.25
N GLU A 53 12.18 -1.56 1.06
CA GLU A 53 12.38 -2.70 1.96
C GLU A 53 11.20 -3.69 1.87
N GLU A 54 9.98 -3.19 1.93
CA GLU A 54 8.78 -4.04 1.88
C GLU A 54 8.61 -4.70 0.52
N THR A 55 9.03 -4.01 -0.56
CA THR A 55 9.01 -4.61 -1.90
C THR A 55 9.96 -5.80 -1.97
N ILE A 56 11.16 -5.67 -1.42
CA ILE A 56 12.13 -6.76 -1.40
C ILE A 56 11.61 -7.92 -0.57
N GLU A 57 11.00 -7.65 0.58
CA GLU A 57 10.42 -8.71 1.41
C GLU A 57 9.31 -9.45 0.68
N ALA A 58 8.47 -8.73 -0.08
CA ALA A 58 7.44 -9.36 -0.89
C ALA A 58 8.04 -10.26 -1.97
N ILE A 59 9.12 -9.81 -2.61
CA ILE A 59 9.82 -10.59 -3.64
C ILE A 59 10.39 -11.88 -3.02
N VAL A 60 11.00 -11.78 -1.84
CA VAL A 60 11.55 -12.95 -1.15
C VAL A 60 10.44 -13.97 -0.88
N GLU A 61 9.30 -13.52 -0.40
CA GLU A 61 8.19 -14.43 -0.11
C GLU A 61 7.58 -15.01 -1.38
N ALA A 62 7.56 -14.24 -2.47
CA ALA A 62 7.10 -14.77 -3.78
C ALA A 62 7.97 -15.93 -4.24
N MET A 63 9.27 -15.89 -3.95
CA MET A 63 10.22 -16.91 -4.39
C MET A 63 10.26 -18.12 -3.46
N ASN A 64 10.13 -17.89 -2.15
CA ASN A 64 10.44 -18.92 -1.17
C ASN A 64 9.34 -19.17 -0.13
N GLY A 65 8.36 -18.30 -0.02
CA GLY A 65 7.35 -18.37 1.03
C GLY A 65 6.05 -19.01 0.58
N THR A 66 5.09 -18.99 1.49
CA THR A 66 3.72 -19.44 1.20
C THR A 66 2.92 -18.28 0.60
N ASN A 67 1.76 -18.61 0.02
CA ASN A 67 0.87 -17.57 -0.49
C ASN A 67 0.42 -16.62 0.62
N ASP A 68 0.15 -17.15 1.82
CA ASP A 68 -0.27 -16.29 2.94
C ASP A 68 0.82 -15.29 3.33
N GLN A 69 2.07 -15.75 3.37
CA GLN A 69 3.21 -14.88 3.68
C GLN A 69 3.42 -13.83 2.57
N PHE A 70 3.25 -14.25 1.33
CA PHE A 70 3.39 -13.34 0.20
C PHE A 70 2.31 -12.25 0.25
N ILE A 71 1.06 -12.64 0.52
CA ILE A 71 -0.03 -11.67 0.65
C ILE A 71 0.27 -10.68 1.78
N TYR A 72 0.78 -11.18 2.91
CA TYR A 72 1.13 -10.35 4.04
C TYR A 72 2.16 -9.27 3.65
N GLU A 73 3.23 -9.69 2.97
CA GLU A 73 4.28 -8.75 2.59
C GLU A 73 3.83 -7.80 1.48
N CYS A 74 3.03 -8.27 0.53
CA CYS A 74 2.44 -7.39 -0.48
C CYS A 74 1.54 -6.34 0.16
N SER A 75 0.79 -6.74 1.19
CA SER A 75 -0.09 -5.81 1.92
C SER A 75 0.72 -4.73 2.63
N ASP A 76 1.85 -5.13 3.24
CA ASP A 76 2.76 -4.18 3.87
C ASP A 76 3.35 -3.21 2.85
N MET A 77 3.73 -3.73 1.68
CA MET A 77 4.26 -2.89 0.61
C MET A 77 3.21 -1.86 0.16
N ILE A 78 1.97 -2.32 -0.05
CA ILE A 78 0.86 -1.43 -0.46
C ILE A 78 0.60 -0.37 0.61
N TYR A 79 0.61 -0.77 1.89
CA TYR A 79 0.41 0.18 2.99
C TYR A 79 1.45 1.31 2.94
N HIS A 80 2.72 0.94 2.83
CA HIS A 80 3.80 1.93 2.80
C HIS A 80 3.75 2.77 1.52
N LEU A 81 3.33 2.18 0.40
CA LEU A 81 3.13 2.93 -0.83
C LEU A 81 2.03 3.99 -0.64
N ILE A 82 0.92 3.62 0.01
CA ILE A 82 -0.17 4.56 0.24
C ILE A 82 0.29 5.71 1.15
N VAL A 83 1.11 5.41 2.17
CA VAL A 83 1.68 6.47 3.02
C VAL A 83 2.52 7.44 2.18
N LEU A 84 3.37 6.92 1.32
CA LEU A 84 4.21 7.74 0.45
C LEU A 84 3.36 8.58 -0.51
N LEU A 85 2.35 7.98 -1.14
CA LEU A 85 1.42 8.69 -2.01
C LEU A 85 0.74 9.84 -1.27
N THR A 86 0.26 9.56 -0.06
CA THR A 86 -0.42 10.56 0.77
C THR A 86 0.50 11.75 1.05
N SER A 87 1.77 11.49 1.33
CA SER A 87 2.73 12.57 1.60
C SER A 87 2.91 13.49 0.40
N LYS A 88 2.62 13.00 -0.80
CA LYS A 88 2.75 13.76 -2.04
C LYS A 88 1.40 14.32 -2.54
N GLY A 89 0.33 14.10 -1.79
CA GLY A 89 -1.00 14.54 -2.19
C GLY A 89 -1.59 13.73 -3.34
N ILE A 90 -1.12 12.49 -3.52
CA ILE A 90 -1.59 11.61 -4.59
C ILE A 90 -2.44 10.51 -3.99
N ARG A 91 -3.54 10.17 -4.66
CA ARG A 91 -4.45 9.14 -4.21
C ARG A 91 -4.17 7.80 -4.92
N ILE A 92 -4.51 6.71 -4.24
CA ILE A 92 -4.38 5.38 -4.85
C ILE A 92 -5.24 5.29 -6.12
N GLU A 93 -6.36 6.01 -6.17
CA GLU A 93 -7.21 6.05 -7.36
C GLU A 93 -6.49 6.66 -8.56
N ASP A 94 -5.52 7.56 -8.33
CA ASP A 94 -4.74 8.14 -9.41
C ASP A 94 -3.94 7.07 -10.15
N LEU A 95 -3.40 6.09 -9.41
CA LEU A 95 -2.67 4.98 -10.00
C LEU A 95 -3.62 4.10 -10.84
N ALA A 96 -4.81 3.86 -10.32
CA ALA A 96 -5.81 3.07 -11.05
C ALA A 96 -6.20 3.77 -12.35
N ARG A 97 -6.40 5.08 -12.30
CA ARG A 97 -6.72 5.87 -13.50
C ARG A 97 -5.60 5.83 -14.53
N GLU A 98 -4.35 5.92 -14.07
CA GLU A 98 -3.20 5.84 -14.96
C GLU A 98 -3.14 4.49 -15.67
N LEU A 99 -3.33 3.41 -14.91
CA LEU A 99 -3.33 2.06 -15.48
C LEU A 99 -4.47 1.89 -16.49
N LYS A 100 -5.65 2.40 -16.15
CA LYS A 100 -6.80 2.35 -17.03
C LYS A 100 -6.53 3.11 -18.34
N ALA A 101 -5.88 4.28 -18.24
CA ALA A 101 -5.56 5.09 -19.42
C ALA A 101 -4.57 4.37 -20.33
N ARG A 102 -3.68 3.55 -19.78
CA ARG A 102 -2.72 2.78 -20.57
C ARG A 102 -3.33 1.54 -21.21
N HIS A 103 -4.45 1.10 -20.68
CA HIS A 103 -5.08 -0.13 -21.17
C HIS A 103 -5.83 0.15 -22.45
N LYS A 104 -5.41 -0.45 -23.55
CA LYS A 104 -5.95 -0.18 -24.86
C LYS A 104 -6.72 -1.36 -25.45
N GLY A 105 -7.36 -2.10 -24.62
CA GLY A 105 -8.19 -3.21 -25.09
C GLY A 105 -7.58 -4.58 -24.91
#